data_62d3bf2bc959b3c33448d55824ec67fa
#
_entry.id   62d3bf2bc959b3c33448d55824ec67fa
#
_cell.length_a   1.000
_cell.length_b   1.000
_cell.length_c   1.000
_cell.angle_alpha   90.00
_cell.angle_beta   90.00
_cell.angle_gamma   90.00
#
_symmetry.space_group_name_H-M   'P 1'
#
loop_
_entity.id
_entity.type
_entity.pdbx_description
1 polymer ?
#
loop_
_entity_poly.entity_id
_entity_poly.type
_entity_poly.pdbx_seq_one_letter_code
_entity_poly.pdbx_strand_id
1 'polypeptide(L)'
;MRVSLLFIPLLLLHIPIVSHAAAIHDAAMEGDVAAITAALDAGADVDESDGSATPLYLAVFMGHIEAAKLLIERGADVNAQTTGGPALMAAVGTGKIDLLNLLLERDADPNSDRDGEFALHVAVTLDCFDCVKALVGAGADVNAKAMHGKTPLHLAKNRGQREIADYLLAHGVVLPTPAPISMKLASADVEKGRTEYTRRCTTCHDAEPQGGNKIGPNLWSVVGRDKASMADMRYSEALLGWEGVWTYEDLNRFLFEPMLTTPGVKMETPGVPDETERVNMIAYLRTLSDKPIPLPPG
;
A
#
# COMPACT_ATOMS: atom_id res chain seq x y z
N MET A 1 -62.74 -66.57 -11.82
CA MET A 1 -62.02 -65.78 -10.75
C MET A 1 -61.13 -64.76 -11.45
N ARG A 2 -61.54 -63.49 -11.42
CA ARG A 2 -60.73 -62.37 -11.93
C ARG A 2 -60.06 -61.72 -10.76
N VAL A 3 -58.71 -61.75 -10.70
CA VAL A 3 -57.90 -61.04 -9.69
C VAL A 3 -57.64 -59.64 -10.22
N SER A 4 -58.29 -58.64 -9.59
CA SER A 4 -57.99 -57.23 -9.87
C SER A 4 -56.71 -56.82 -9.11
N LEU A 5 -55.63 -56.54 -9.86
CA LEU A 5 -54.44 -55.89 -9.31
C LEU A 5 -54.75 -54.38 -9.11
N LEU A 6 -54.79 -53.94 -7.86
CA LEU A 6 -54.80 -52.51 -7.51
C LEU A 6 -53.40 -51.96 -7.76
N PHE A 7 -53.26 -51.09 -8.75
CA PHE A 7 -52.07 -50.22 -8.89
C PHE A 7 -52.19 -49.08 -7.89
N ILE A 8 -51.33 -49.05 -6.87
CA ILE A 8 -51.13 -47.89 -6.01
C ILE A 8 -50.11 -47.00 -6.71
N PRO A 9 -50.45 -45.76 -7.12
CA PRO A 9 -49.46 -44.84 -7.65
C PRO A 9 -48.52 -44.41 -6.54
N LEU A 10 -47.24 -44.75 -6.68
CA LEU A 10 -46.16 -44.23 -5.88
C LEU A 10 -46.04 -42.72 -6.16
N LEU A 11 -46.59 -41.89 -5.26
CA LEU A 11 -46.45 -40.44 -5.32
C LEU A 11 -44.99 -40.12 -4.94
N LEU A 12 -44.12 -40.00 -5.95
CA LEU A 12 -42.80 -39.44 -5.81
C LEU A 12 -42.98 -37.98 -5.40
N LEU A 13 -42.89 -37.74 -4.08
CA LEU A 13 -42.67 -36.39 -3.56
C LEU A 13 -41.37 -35.88 -4.20
N HIS A 14 -41.53 -34.95 -5.15
CA HIS A 14 -40.44 -34.11 -5.58
C HIS A 14 -40.13 -33.16 -4.44
N ILE A 15 -39.27 -33.58 -3.51
CA ILE A 15 -38.55 -32.67 -2.63
C ILE A 15 -37.57 -31.94 -3.53
N PRO A 16 -37.64 -30.61 -3.66
CA PRO A 16 -36.62 -29.90 -4.39
C PRO A 16 -35.27 -30.23 -3.71
N ILE A 17 -34.40 -30.87 -4.43
CA ILE A 17 -33.01 -31.05 -4.01
C ILE A 17 -32.39 -29.65 -4.09
N VAL A 18 -32.53 -28.86 -3.04
CA VAL A 18 -31.65 -27.71 -2.82
C VAL A 18 -30.28 -28.34 -2.74
N SER A 19 -29.38 -27.98 -3.67
CA SER A 19 -28.03 -28.54 -3.65
C SER A 19 -27.41 -28.15 -2.29
N HIS A 20 -26.71 -29.08 -1.65
CA HIS A 20 -26.06 -28.83 -0.36
C HIS A 20 -25.13 -27.62 -0.43
N ALA A 21 -24.56 -27.37 -1.62
CA ALA A 21 -23.79 -26.20 -1.99
C ALA A 21 -24.57 -24.88 -1.78
N ALA A 22 -25.75 -24.74 -2.37
CA ALA A 22 -26.53 -23.51 -2.22
C ALA A 22 -26.92 -23.28 -0.74
N ALA A 23 -27.22 -24.36 0.00
CA ALA A 23 -27.63 -24.26 1.40
C ALA A 23 -26.51 -23.72 2.32
N ILE A 24 -25.25 -24.14 2.14
CA ILE A 24 -24.13 -23.68 2.97
C ILE A 24 -23.74 -22.24 2.64
N HIS A 25 -23.80 -21.84 1.35
CA HIS A 25 -23.52 -20.45 0.94
C HIS A 25 -24.56 -19.49 1.51
N ASP A 26 -25.85 -19.82 1.36
CA ASP A 26 -26.95 -19.00 1.91
C ASP A 26 -26.82 -18.87 3.44
N ALA A 27 -26.58 -19.99 4.13
CA ALA A 27 -26.37 -20.01 5.58
C ALA A 27 -25.15 -19.18 6.02
N ALA A 28 -24.06 -19.21 5.24
CA ALA A 28 -22.88 -18.41 5.52
C ALA A 28 -23.12 -16.90 5.29
N MET A 29 -23.88 -16.55 4.25
CA MET A 29 -24.30 -15.16 3.98
C MET A 29 -25.21 -14.60 5.08
N GLU A 30 -26.08 -15.44 5.65
CA GLU A 30 -26.99 -15.07 6.73
C GLU A 30 -26.35 -15.15 8.12
N GLY A 31 -25.20 -15.83 8.25
CA GLY A 31 -24.52 -16.09 9.50
C GLY A 31 -25.24 -17.13 10.38
N ASP A 32 -26.07 -17.97 9.76
CA ASP A 32 -26.82 -19.02 10.46
C ASP A 32 -25.93 -20.22 10.81
N VAL A 33 -25.34 -20.17 12.01
CA VAL A 33 -24.44 -21.20 12.54
C VAL A 33 -25.12 -22.58 12.61
N ALA A 34 -26.44 -22.62 12.89
CA ALA A 34 -27.17 -23.87 12.97
C ALA A 34 -27.37 -24.50 11.58
N ALA A 35 -27.73 -23.67 10.58
CA ALA A 35 -27.87 -24.12 9.21
C ALA A 35 -26.53 -24.55 8.60
N ILE A 36 -25.42 -23.82 8.88
CA ILE A 36 -24.06 -24.22 8.47
C ILE A 36 -23.71 -25.60 9.06
N THR A 37 -23.95 -25.77 10.39
CA THR A 37 -23.70 -27.04 11.05
C THR A 37 -24.48 -28.19 10.40
N ALA A 38 -25.77 -27.97 10.17
CA ALA A 38 -26.63 -29.00 9.56
C ALA A 38 -26.18 -29.35 8.13
N ALA A 39 -25.75 -28.36 7.32
CA ALA A 39 -25.25 -28.58 5.99
C ALA A 39 -23.94 -29.40 5.98
N LEU A 40 -23.00 -29.06 6.87
CA LEU A 40 -21.72 -29.78 7.01
C LEU A 40 -21.93 -31.20 7.54
N ASP A 41 -22.82 -31.40 8.51
CA ASP A 41 -23.16 -32.72 9.06
C ASP A 41 -23.89 -33.59 8.02
N ALA A 42 -24.58 -32.97 7.05
CA ALA A 42 -25.18 -33.64 5.89
C ALA A 42 -24.19 -33.94 4.76
N GLY A 43 -22.91 -33.56 4.92
CA GLY A 43 -21.82 -33.85 3.97
C GLY A 43 -21.56 -32.76 2.93
N ALA A 44 -22.01 -31.52 3.18
CA ALA A 44 -21.58 -30.38 2.36
C ALA A 44 -20.07 -30.21 2.47
N ASP A 45 -19.41 -29.82 1.37
CA ASP A 45 -18.01 -29.45 1.39
C ASP A 45 -17.87 -28.07 2.04
N VAL A 46 -16.97 -27.97 3.05
CA VAL A 46 -16.75 -26.71 3.78
C VAL A 46 -16.15 -25.62 2.89
N ASP A 47 -15.40 -26.01 1.86
CA ASP A 47 -14.78 -25.12 0.89
C ASP A 47 -15.48 -25.10 -0.46
N GLU A 48 -16.72 -25.60 -0.50
CA GLU A 48 -17.49 -25.62 -1.73
C GLU A 48 -17.54 -24.21 -2.35
N SER A 49 -17.14 -24.11 -3.61
CA SER A 49 -17.20 -22.83 -4.33
C SER A 49 -18.37 -22.83 -5.31
N ASP A 50 -19.18 -21.79 -5.28
CA ASP A 50 -20.21 -21.55 -6.28
C ASP A 50 -19.62 -21.02 -7.63
N GLY A 51 -18.29 -21.00 -7.74
CA GLY A 51 -17.52 -20.40 -8.84
C GLY A 51 -17.13 -18.93 -8.58
N SER A 52 -17.59 -18.32 -7.50
CA SER A 52 -17.26 -16.95 -7.13
C SER A 52 -16.73 -16.81 -5.70
N ALA A 53 -17.26 -17.57 -4.75
CA ALA A 53 -16.93 -17.45 -3.32
C ALA A 53 -16.98 -18.81 -2.61
N THR A 54 -16.30 -18.91 -1.45
CA THR A 54 -16.46 -20.00 -0.50
C THR A 54 -17.38 -19.57 0.65
N PRO A 55 -17.96 -20.51 1.44
CA PRO A 55 -18.73 -20.17 2.61
C PRO A 55 -17.97 -19.28 3.61
N LEU A 56 -16.67 -19.54 3.82
CA LEU A 56 -15.82 -18.71 4.68
C LEU A 56 -15.70 -17.28 4.16
N TYR A 57 -15.44 -17.11 2.84
CA TYR A 57 -15.38 -15.78 2.24
C TYR A 57 -16.67 -15.00 2.46
N LEU A 58 -17.83 -15.64 2.25
CA LEU A 58 -19.15 -15.01 2.41
C LEU A 58 -19.40 -14.61 3.87
N ALA A 59 -19.16 -15.51 4.83
CA ALA A 59 -19.30 -15.21 6.25
C ALA A 59 -18.44 -14.01 6.68
N VAL A 60 -17.18 -13.97 6.20
CA VAL A 60 -16.25 -12.86 6.49
C VAL A 60 -16.71 -11.56 5.83
N PHE A 61 -17.09 -11.61 4.55
CA PHE A 61 -17.55 -10.43 3.80
C PHE A 61 -18.79 -9.79 4.47
N MET A 62 -19.75 -10.62 4.89
CA MET A 62 -20.94 -10.17 5.58
C MET A 62 -20.69 -9.76 7.04
N GLY A 63 -19.59 -10.22 7.65
CA GLY A 63 -19.19 -9.84 9.01
C GLY A 63 -19.67 -10.79 10.10
N HIS A 64 -19.97 -12.04 9.75
CA HIS A 64 -20.48 -13.06 10.66
C HIS A 64 -19.36 -13.83 11.36
N ILE A 65 -18.88 -13.29 12.50
CA ILE A 65 -17.71 -13.83 13.22
C ILE A 65 -17.93 -15.28 13.65
N GLU A 66 -19.08 -15.61 14.22
CA GLU A 66 -19.34 -16.96 14.75
C GLU A 66 -19.48 -17.99 13.61
N ALA A 67 -20.06 -17.59 12.47
CA ALA A 67 -20.09 -18.43 11.27
C ALA A 67 -18.69 -18.68 10.71
N ALA A 68 -17.86 -17.62 10.63
CA ALA A 68 -16.45 -17.74 10.18
C ALA A 68 -15.66 -18.66 11.13
N LYS A 69 -15.78 -18.51 12.45
CA LYS A 69 -15.15 -19.39 13.43
C LYS A 69 -15.54 -20.84 13.23
N LEU A 70 -16.85 -21.12 13.11
CA LEU A 70 -17.34 -22.47 12.88
C LEU A 70 -16.77 -23.08 11.61
N LEU A 71 -16.80 -22.33 10.49
CA LEU A 71 -16.26 -22.82 9.21
C LEU A 71 -14.77 -23.17 9.31
N ILE A 72 -13.97 -22.31 9.94
CA ILE A 72 -12.55 -22.57 10.19
C ILE A 72 -12.35 -23.79 11.09
N GLU A 73 -13.12 -23.93 12.17
CA GLU A 73 -13.07 -25.09 13.07
C GLU A 73 -13.46 -26.40 12.37
N ARG A 74 -14.30 -26.30 11.33
CA ARG A 74 -14.70 -27.44 10.49
C ARG A 74 -13.73 -27.70 9.33
N GLY A 75 -12.61 -26.95 9.27
CA GLY A 75 -11.51 -27.19 8.34
C GLY A 75 -11.55 -26.38 7.06
N ALA A 76 -12.30 -25.26 7.02
CA ALA A 76 -12.26 -24.36 5.88
C ALA A 76 -10.85 -23.84 5.63
N ASP A 77 -10.43 -23.84 4.36
CA ASP A 77 -9.14 -23.26 3.95
C ASP A 77 -9.21 -21.73 4.03
N VAL A 78 -8.51 -21.16 5.01
CA VAL A 78 -8.48 -19.70 5.24
C VAL A 78 -7.83 -18.93 4.08
N ASN A 79 -7.04 -19.62 3.24
CA ASN A 79 -6.34 -19.07 2.10
C ASN A 79 -7.00 -19.41 0.76
N ALA A 80 -8.19 -20.03 0.78
CA ALA A 80 -8.93 -20.38 -0.43
C ALA A 80 -9.13 -19.15 -1.32
N GLN A 81 -8.76 -19.31 -2.60
CA GLN A 81 -8.89 -18.24 -3.59
C GLN A 81 -10.32 -18.16 -4.13
N THR A 82 -10.83 -16.95 -4.21
CA THR A 82 -12.15 -16.62 -4.79
C THR A 82 -12.00 -15.52 -5.83
N THR A 83 -13.06 -15.17 -6.52
CA THR A 83 -13.03 -14.01 -7.43
C THR A 83 -12.81 -12.68 -6.70
N GLY A 84 -13.11 -12.64 -5.40
CA GLY A 84 -12.84 -11.49 -4.52
C GLY A 84 -11.46 -11.54 -3.84
N GLY A 85 -10.64 -12.55 -4.13
CA GLY A 85 -9.44 -12.91 -3.39
C GLY A 85 -9.76 -13.82 -2.20
N PRO A 86 -8.80 -14.13 -1.32
CA PRO A 86 -9.04 -14.91 -0.12
C PRO A 86 -9.86 -14.12 0.93
N ALA A 87 -10.39 -14.85 1.93
CA ALA A 87 -11.25 -14.25 2.97
C ALA A 87 -10.58 -13.06 3.70
N LEU A 88 -9.25 -13.08 3.86
CA LEU A 88 -8.50 -11.97 4.45
C LEU A 88 -8.68 -10.66 3.67
N MET A 89 -8.72 -10.72 2.34
CA MET A 89 -8.99 -9.55 1.50
C MET A 89 -10.39 -8.98 1.74
N ALA A 90 -11.39 -9.85 1.96
CA ALA A 90 -12.75 -9.42 2.32
C ALA A 90 -12.81 -8.73 3.68
N ALA A 91 -12.09 -9.26 4.68
CA ALA A 91 -12.00 -8.66 6.02
C ALA A 91 -11.40 -7.25 5.97
N VAL A 92 -10.30 -7.08 5.23
CA VAL A 92 -9.66 -5.77 5.04
C VAL A 92 -10.56 -4.84 4.24
N GLY A 93 -11.13 -5.31 3.11
CA GLY A 93 -11.99 -4.50 2.23
C GLY A 93 -13.26 -3.97 2.91
N THR A 94 -13.75 -4.67 3.91
CA THR A 94 -14.93 -4.27 4.70
C THR A 94 -14.58 -3.62 6.05
N GLY A 95 -13.29 -3.53 6.39
CA GLY A 95 -12.82 -2.95 7.66
C GLY A 95 -13.18 -3.79 8.90
N LYS A 96 -13.40 -5.09 8.75
CA LYS A 96 -13.80 -5.99 9.83
C LYS A 96 -12.57 -6.47 10.62
N ILE A 97 -12.06 -5.61 11.50
CA ILE A 97 -10.80 -5.86 12.22
C ILE A 97 -10.81 -7.16 13.05
N ASP A 98 -11.95 -7.49 13.69
CA ASP A 98 -12.04 -8.72 14.49
C ASP A 98 -11.94 -9.98 13.61
N LEU A 99 -12.53 -9.95 12.40
CA LEU A 99 -12.41 -11.03 11.43
C LEU A 99 -11.02 -11.09 10.82
N LEU A 100 -10.39 -9.93 10.54
CA LEU A 100 -9.01 -9.87 10.09
C LEU A 100 -8.08 -10.53 11.11
N ASN A 101 -8.20 -10.17 12.40
CA ASN A 101 -7.40 -10.77 13.46
C ASN A 101 -7.65 -12.28 13.57
N LEU A 102 -8.92 -12.71 13.56
CA LEU A 102 -9.29 -14.12 13.58
C LEU A 102 -8.61 -14.90 12.44
N LEU A 103 -8.63 -14.38 11.23
CA LEU A 103 -8.02 -15.04 10.07
C LEU A 103 -6.49 -15.11 10.20
N LEU A 104 -5.84 -14.02 10.63
CA LEU A 104 -4.39 -13.98 10.86
C LEU A 104 -3.97 -14.94 11.98
N GLU A 105 -4.75 -15.08 13.06
CA GLU A 105 -4.54 -16.08 14.12
C GLU A 105 -4.69 -17.54 13.65
N ARG A 106 -5.27 -17.74 12.48
CA ARG A 106 -5.49 -19.06 11.85
C ARG A 106 -4.68 -19.23 10.57
N ASP A 107 -3.52 -18.61 10.53
CA ASP A 107 -2.51 -18.74 9.46
C ASP A 107 -2.97 -18.25 8.08
N ALA A 108 -3.90 -17.26 8.03
CA ALA A 108 -4.16 -16.55 6.79
C ALA A 108 -2.90 -15.79 6.34
N ASP A 109 -2.56 -15.89 5.05
CA ASP A 109 -1.38 -15.23 4.50
C ASP A 109 -1.54 -13.70 4.51
N PRO A 110 -0.76 -12.94 5.30
CA PRO A 110 -0.83 -11.48 5.35
C PRO A 110 -0.41 -10.83 4.05
N ASN A 111 0.26 -11.57 3.15
CA ASN A 111 0.66 -11.13 1.82
C ASN A 111 -0.36 -11.50 0.74
N SER A 112 -1.56 -11.93 1.15
CA SER A 112 -2.64 -12.21 0.23
C SER A 112 -2.89 -11.05 -0.73
N ASP A 113 -3.15 -11.39 -2.00
CA ASP A 113 -3.48 -10.40 -3.03
C ASP A 113 -4.73 -10.82 -3.83
N ARG A 114 -5.28 -9.84 -4.52
CA ARG A 114 -6.24 -10.01 -5.60
C ARG A 114 -5.75 -9.23 -6.81
N ASP A 115 -5.46 -9.94 -7.89
CA ASP A 115 -4.99 -9.35 -9.15
C ASP A 115 -3.74 -8.45 -8.97
N GLY A 116 -2.86 -8.79 -8.04
CA GLY A 116 -1.65 -8.02 -7.71
C GLY A 116 -1.88 -6.81 -6.81
N GLU A 117 -3.05 -6.67 -6.20
CA GLU A 117 -3.32 -5.70 -5.15
C GLU A 117 -3.32 -6.40 -3.79
N PHE A 118 -2.26 -6.20 -3.01
CA PHE A 118 -2.06 -6.85 -1.72
C PHE A 118 -2.94 -6.29 -0.61
N ALA A 119 -3.26 -7.10 0.38
CA ALA A 119 -4.09 -6.73 1.53
C ALA A 119 -3.60 -5.44 2.22
N LEU A 120 -2.27 -5.26 2.37
CA LEU A 120 -1.69 -4.05 2.97
C LEU A 120 -1.95 -2.79 2.14
N HIS A 121 -1.96 -2.88 0.79
CA HIS A 121 -2.32 -1.75 -0.08
C HIS A 121 -3.78 -1.36 0.08
N VAL A 122 -4.68 -2.35 0.19
CA VAL A 122 -6.10 -2.12 0.43
C VAL A 122 -6.30 -1.45 1.79
N ALA A 123 -5.65 -1.94 2.85
CA ALA A 123 -5.71 -1.36 4.19
C ALA A 123 -5.30 0.12 4.20
N VAL A 124 -4.18 0.47 3.52
CA VAL A 124 -3.74 1.86 3.36
C VAL A 124 -4.75 2.67 2.52
N THR A 125 -5.27 2.09 1.43
CA THR A 125 -6.25 2.77 0.57
C THR A 125 -7.52 3.14 1.33
N LEU A 126 -7.95 2.32 2.27
CA LEU A 126 -9.14 2.53 3.11
C LEU A 126 -8.86 3.36 4.37
N ASP A 127 -7.62 3.81 4.58
CA ASP A 127 -7.19 4.52 5.80
C ASP A 127 -7.43 3.72 7.10
N CYS A 128 -7.40 2.38 6.99
CA CYS A 128 -7.60 1.47 8.12
C CYS A 128 -6.28 1.24 8.86
N PHE A 129 -5.93 2.14 9.79
CA PHE A 129 -4.67 2.04 10.52
C PHE A 129 -4.56 0.75 11.35
N ASP A 130 -5.65 0.31 11.98
CA ASP A 130 -5.67 -0.94 12.75
C ASP A 130 -5.45 -2.16 11.83
N CYS A 131 -6.01 -2.15 10.61
CA CYS A 131 -5.75 -3.19 9.62
C CYS A 131 -4.26 -3.19 9.20
N VAL A 132 -3.66 -2.01 9.00
CA VAL A 132 -2.22 -1.89 8.71
C VAL A 132 -1.38 -2.50 9.82
N LYS A 133 -1.69 -2.18 11.09
CA LYS A 133 -0.97 -2.74 12.25
C LYS A 133 -1.10 -4.25 12.32
N ALA A 134 -2.31 -4.78 12.15
CA ALA A 134 -2.57 -6.21 12.20
C ALA A 134 -1.79 -6.95 11.09
N LEU A 135 -1.85 -6.47 9.84
CA LEU A 135 -1.17 -7.07 8.71
C LEU A 135 0.36 -7.03 8.86
N VAL A 136 0.92 -5.86 9.22
CA VAL A 136 2.36 -5.70 9.42
C VAL A 136 2.84 -6.54 10.61
N GLY A 137 2.09 -6.58 11.70
CA GLY A 137 2.36 -7.43 12.86
C GLY A 137 2.36 -8.92 12.53
N ALA A 138 1.56 -9.34 11.55
CA ALA A 138 1.50 -10.72 11.04
C ALA A 138 2.55 -11.00 9.95
N GLY A 139 3.39 -10.04 9.56
CA GLY A 139 4.47 -10.23 8.59
C GLY A 139 4.13 -9.84 7.14
N ALA A 140 3.16 -8.95 6.92
CA ALA A 140 2.94 -8.39 5.59
C ALA A 140 4.18 -7.64 5.09
N ASP A 141 4.53 -7.84 3.82
CA ASP A 141 5.66 -7.14 3.19
C ASP A 141 5.34 -5.65 2.99
N VAL A 142 5.92 -4.82 3.83
CA VAL A 142 5.78 -3.35 3.78
C VAL A 142 6.38 -2.73 2.51
N ASN A 143 7.20 -3.49 1.76
CA ASN A 143 7.83 -3.08 0.52
C ASN A 143 7.17 -3.69 -0.73
N ALA A 144 6.10 -4.47 -0.57
CA ALA A 144 5.39 -5.08 -1.69
C ALA A 144 4.98 -4.01 -2.71
N LYS A 145 5.12 -4.35 -4.00
CA LYS A 145 4.76 -3.46 -5.10
C LYS A 145 3.48 -3.95 -5.75
N ALA A 146 2.40 -3.22 -5.57
CA ALA A 146 1.14 -3.46 -6.27
C ALA A 146 1.24 -3.08 -7.75
N MET A 147 0.12 -3.23 -8.48
CA MET A 147 0.03 -2.76 -9.87
C MET A 147 0.58 -1.34 -10.01
N HIS A 148 1.34 -1.06 -11.05
CA HIS A 148 2.06 0.20 -11.28
C HIS A 148 3.25 0.47 -10.34
N GLY A 149 3.75 -0.54 -9.61
CA GLY A 149 4.98 -0.45 -8.81
C GLY A 149 4.86 0.40 -7.54
N LYS A 150 3.65 0.73 -7.11
CA LYS A 150 3.42 1.51 -5.88
C LYS A 150 3.56 0.64 -4.64
N THR A 151 4.30 1.11 -3.64
CA THR A 151 4.37 0.49 -2.32
C THR A 151 3.29 1.05 -1.38
N PRO A 152 2.98 0.38 -0.25
CA PRO A 152 2.09 0.92 0.77
C PRO A 152 2.48 2.33 1.22
N LEU A 153 3.78 2.59 1.42
CA LEU A 153 4.28 3.91 1.79
C LEU A 153 4.00 4.98 0.73
N HIS A 154 4.14 4.65 -0.57
CA HIS A 154 3.75 5.58 -1.65
C HIS A 154 2.28 5.97 -1.56
N LEU A 155 1.40 5.00 -1.31
CA LEU A 155 -0.03 5.27 -1.18
C LEU A 155 -0.32 6.15 0.04
N ALA A 156 0.22 5.81 1.21
CA ALA A 156 0.03 6.54 2.45
C ALA A 156 0.45 8.02 2.29
N LYS A 157 1.62 8.27 1.69
CA LYS A 157 2.12 9.63 1.47
C LYS A 157 1.31 10.41 0.45
N ASN A 158 0.94 9.80 -0.67
CA ASN A 158 0.10 10.46 -1.69
C ASN A 158 -1.29 10.84 -1.15
N ARG A 159 -1.76 10.18 -0.11
CA ARG A 159 -3.04 10.44 0.54
C ARG A 159 -2.94 11.29 1.79
N GLY A 160 -1.72 11.69 2.19
CA GLY A 160 -1.48 12.49 3.39
C GLY A 160 -1.69 11.73 4.72
N GLN A 161 -1.70 10.41 4.69
CA GLN A 161 -1.91 9.51 5.83
C GLN A 161 -0.62 9.42 6.66
N ARG A 162 -0.34 10.44 7.47
CA ARG A 162 0.94 10.57 8.20
C ARG A 162 1.16 9.42 9.17
N GLU A 163 0.16 9.08 9.97
CA GLU A 163 0.26 8.03 10.99
C GLU A 163 0.61 6.66 10.37
N ILE A 164 -0.05 6.30 9.26
CA ILE A 164 0.27 5.08 8.51
C ILE A 164 1.68 5.16 7.91
N ALA A 165 2.05 6.30 7.33
CA ALA A 165 3.38 6.48 6.73
C ALA A 165 4.49 6.34 7.76
N ASP A 166 4.35 6.97 8.93
CA ASP A 166 5.31 6.91 10.02
C ASP A 166 5.42 5.49 10.60
N TYR A 167 4.28 4.81 10.74
CA TYR A 167 4.26 3.42 11.18
C TYR A 167 4.99 2.50 10.19
N LEU A 168 4.72 2.60 8.89
CA LEU A 168 5.39 1.82 7.86
C LEU A 168 6.90 2.06 7.84
N LEU A 169 7.33 3.32 7.98
CA LEU A 169 8.76 3.69 8.06
C LEU A 169 9.46 3.05 9.27
N ALA A 170 8.77 2.95 10.41
CA ALA A 170 9.29 2.30 11.61
C ALA A 170 9.37 0.78 11.51
N HIS A 171 8.68 0.16 10.53
CA HIS A 171 8.52 -1.29 10.41
C HIS A 171 9.19 -1.90 9.16
N GLY A 172 10.35 -1.39 8.75
CA GLY A 172 11.21 -2.05 7.78
C GLY A 172 11.00 -1.61 6.32
N VAL A 173 10.39 -0.46 6.09
CA VAL A 173 10.35 0.10 4.74
C VAL A 173 11.77 0.41 4.25
N VAL A 174 12.12 -0.14 3.09
CA VAL A 174 13.37 0.18 2.38
C VAL A 174 13.12 1.41 1.53
N LEU A 175 13.73 2.54 1.93
CA LEU A 175 13.66 3.74 1.12
C LEU A 175 14.53 3.59 -0.12
N PRO A 176 14.00 3.92 -1.31
CA PRO A 176 14.80 3.86 -2.51
C PRO A 176 15.95 4.88 -2.41
N THR A 177 17.17 4.43 -2.67
CA THR A 177 18.35 5.28 -2.77
C THR A 177 18.74 5.40 -4.24
N PRO A 178 18.76 6.61 -4.81
CA PRO A 178 19.21 6.78 -6.19
C PRO A 178 20.70 6.43 -6.30
N ALA A 179 21.11 5.96 -7.48
CA ALA A 179 22.52 5.74 -7.77
C ALA A 179 23.32 7.04 -7.63
N PRO A 180 24.61 6.99 -7.21
CA PRO A 180 25.46 8.16 -7.13
C PRO A 180 25.61 8.87 -8.48
N ILE A 181 25.59 10.20 -8.46
CA ILE A 181 25.60 11.03 -9.67
C ILE A 181 26.89 11.84 -9.86
N SER A 182 27.79 11.84 -8.91
CA SER A 182 28.99 12.68 -8.90
C SER A 182 29.79 12.58 -10.22
N MET A 183 29.95 11.38 -10.75
CA MET A 183 30.65 11.12 -12.01
C MET A 183 29.91 11.62 -13.27
N LYS A 184 28.60 11.87 -13.16
CA LYS A 184 27.74 12.28 -14.29
C LYS A 184 27.60 13.78 -14.41
N LEU A 185 27.91 14.53 -13.36
CA LEU A 185 27.73 15.98 -13.32
C LEU A 185 28.60 16.73 -14.34
N ALA A 186 29.78 16.20 -14.66
CA ALA A 186 30.69 16.83 -15.65
C ALA A 186 30.10 16.81 -17.08
N SER A 187 29.25 15.85 -17.40
CA SER A 187 28.59 15.70 -18.70
C SER A 187 27.15 16.21 -18.72
N ALA A 188 26.70 16.81 -17.64
CA ALA A 188 25.31 17.26 -17.48
C ALA A 188 24.99 18.45 -18.41
N ASP A 189 23.76 18.47 -18.90
CA ASP A 189 23.20 19.58 -19.68
C ASP A 189 22.56 20.62 -18.76
N VAL A 190 23.33 21.67 -18.45
CA VAL A 190 22.93 22.75 -17.54
C VAL A 190 21.68 23.50 -18.04
N GLU A 191 21.52 23.67 -19.36
CA GLU A 191 20.36 24.38 -19.92
C GLU A 191 19.08 23.57 -19.81
N LYS A 192 19.15 22.24 -20.01
CA LYS A 192 18.02 21.37 -19.68
C LYS A 192 17.72 21.41 -18.18
N GLY A 193 18.76 21.41 -17.34
CA GLY A 193 18.62 21.57 -15.90
C GLY A 193 17.89 22.85 -15.51
N ARG A 194 18.23 23.97 -16.17
CA ARG A 194 17.53 25.27 -16.00
C ARG A 194 16.05 25.17 -16.38
N THR A 195 15.74 24.51 -17.48
CA THR A 195 14.36 24.31 -17.95
C THR A 195 13.54 23.52 -16.91
N GLU A 196 14.07 22.41 -16.44
CA GLU A 196 13.41 21.57 -15.40
C GLU A 196 13.26 22.31 -14.07
N TYR A 197 14.28 23.05 -13.64
CA TYR A 197 14.23 23.90 -12.47
C TYR A 197 13.11 24.95 -12.61
N THR A 198 13.04 25.65 -13.72
CA THR A 198 12.02 26.66 -13.96
C THR A 198 10.63 26.07 -13.89
N ARG A 199 10.43 24.91 -14.48
CA ARG A 199 9.13 24.23 -14.50
C ARG A 199 8.68 23.72 -13.12
N ARG A 200 9.62 23.23 -12.28
CA ARG A 200 9.29 22.50 -11.05
C ARG A 200 9.48 23.33 -9.78
N CYS A 201 10.44 24.25 -9.75
CA CYS A 201 10.93 24.84 -8.51
C CYS A 201 10.55 26.31 -8.30
N THR A 202 10.43 27.11 -9.37
CA THR A 202 10.33 28.59 -9.25
C THR A 202 9.04 29.08 -8.61
N THR A 203 7.98 28.29 -8.63
CA THR A 203 6.73 28.61 -7.94
C THR A 203 6.94 28.73 -6.43
N CYS A 204 7.79 27.86 -5.86
CA CYS A 204 7.99 27.75 -4.42
C CYS A 204 9.34 28.30 -3.95
N HIS A 205 10.33 28.42 -4.83
CA HIS A 205 11.68 28.84 -4.48
C HIS A 205 12.14 30.04 -5.28
N ASP A 206 12.89 30.93 -4.66
CA ASP A 206 13.72 31.93 -5.33
C ASP A 206 15.14 31.36 -5.52
N ALA A 207 15.89 31.94 -6.44
CA ALA A 207 17.28 31.56 -6.74
C ALA A 207 18.15 32.78 -7.11
N GLU A 208 17.77 33.97 -6.70
CA GLU A 208 18.52 35.18 -6.90
C GLU A 208 19.44 35.46 -5.70
N PRO A 209 20.62 36.10 -5.91
CA PRO A 209 21.59 36.34 -4.84
C PRO A 209 21.01 37.08 -3.62
N GLN A 210 20.08 38.00 -3.87
CA GLN A 210 19.42 38.81 -2.85
C GLN A 210 17.94 38.50 -2.74
N GLY A 211 17.50 37.39 -3.35
CA GLY A 211 16.14 36.91 -3.30
C GLY A 211 15.76 36.43 -1.88
N GLY A 212 14.52 36.60 -1.54
CA GLY A 212 13.96 36.13 -0.27
C GLY A 212 13.52 34.67 -0.31
N ASN A 213 13.08 34.17 0.84
CA ASN A 213 12.35 32.91 0.89
C ASN A 213 10.94 33.14 0.34
N LYS A 214 10.42 32.15 -0.41
CA LYS A 214 9.01 32.07 -0.82
C LYS A 214 8.29 31.04 0.06
N ILE A 215 7.55 30.13 -0.54
CA ILE A 215 6.97 28.97 0.14
C ILE A 215 8.11 28.06 0.67
N GLY A 216 9.17 27.92 -0.13
CA GLY A 216 10.41 27.22 0.22
C GLY A 216 11.60 28.20 0.36
N PRO A 217 12.75 27.69 0.87
CA PRO A 217 13.95 28.51 1.02
C PRO A 217 14.49 28.98 -0.33
N ASN A 218 15.18 30.14 -0.33
CA ASN A 218 15.96 30.57 -1.47
C ASN A 218 17.06 29.52 -1.81
N LEU A 219 17.21 29.20 -3.08
CA LEU A 219 18.16 28.17 -3.57
C LEU A 219 19.50 28.73 -4.07
N TRP A 220 19.73 30.07 -4.00
CA TRP A 220 21.04 30.64 -4.31
C TRP A 220 22.12 30.03 -3.41
N SER A 221 23.18 29.56 -3.98
CA SER A 221 24.27 28.87 -3.28
C SER A 221 23.82 27.64 -2.45
N VAL A 222 22.77 26.95 -2.88
CA VAL A 222 22.29 25.76 -2.16
C VAL A 222 23.34 24.64 -2.10
N VAL A 223 24.11 24.43 -3.19
CA VAL A 223 25.21 23.46 -3.18
C VAL A 223 26.33 24.01 -2.30
N GLY A 224 26.69 23.24 -1.27
CA GLY A 224 27.71 23.63 -0.28
C GLY A 224 27.23 24.50 0.86
N ARG A 225 25.94 24.88 0.89
CA ARG A 225 25.32 25.61 2.01
C ARG A 225 24.90 24.61 3.10
N ASP A 226 25.00 25.06 4.36
CA ASP A 226 24.50 24.26 5.49
C ASP A 226 23.03 23.90 5.32
N LYS A 227 22.69 22.65 5.62
CA LYS A 227 21.32 22.15 5.55
C LYS A 227 20.45 22.86 6.57
N ALA A 228 19.18 23.09 6.22
CA ALA A 228 18.20 23.76 7.08
C ALA A 228 18.65 25.12 7.68
N SER A 229 19.54 25.87 6.98
CA SER A 229 20.22 27.06 7.53
C SER A 229 19.58 28.38 7.15
N MET A 230 18.57 28.43 6.27
CA MET A 230 17.92 29.69 5.89
C MET A 230 17.09 30.23 7.03
N ALA A 231 17.36 31.51 7.40
CA ALA A 231 16.56 32.23 8.38
C ALA A 231 15.09 32.32 7.97
N ASP A 232 14.20 32.41 8.94
CA ASP A 232 12.76 32.56 8.75
C ASP A 232 12.05 31.41 8.01
N MET A 233 12.74 30.25 7.87
CA MET A 233 12.15 29.02 7.35
C MET A 233 11.83 28.01 8.44
N ARG A 234 10.66 27.38 8.34
CA ARG A 234 10.29 26.27 9.23
C ARG A 234 10.59 24.95 8.53
N TYR A 235 11.64 24.30 8.94
CA TYR A 235 12.01 22.97 8.46
C TYR A 235 11.30 21.85 9.22
N SER A 236 11.20 20.66 8.63
CA SER A 236 10.77 19.45 9.34
C SER A 236 11.88 18.97 10.29
N GLU A 237 11.49 18.26 11.35
CA GLU A 237 12.46 17.64 12.27
C GLU A 237 13.43 16.72 11.53
N ALA A 238 12.94 15.95 10.57
CA ALA A 238 13.78 15.08 9.76
C ALA A 238 14.86 15.86 8.98
N LEU A 239 14.53 17.03 8.42
CA LEU A 239 15.51 17.83 7.71
C LEU A 239 16.46 18.58 8.66
N LEU A 240 15.99 18.99 9.84
CA LEU A 240 16.84 19.55 10.91
C LEU A 240 17.86 18.52 11.42
N GLY A 241 17.52 17.24 11.40
CA GLY A 241 18.43 16.16 11.75
C GLY A 241 19.50 15.84 10.68
N TRP A 242 19.44 16.46 9.50
CA TRP A 242 20.47 16.30 8.49
C TRP A 242 21.64 17.27 8.77
N GLU A 243 22.76 16.75 9.19
CA GLU A 243 23.97 17.55 9.49
C GLU A 243 24.78 17.90 8.23
N GLY A 244 25.61 18.93 8.35
CA GLY A 244 26.55 19.37 7.33
C GLY A 244 25.93 20.13 6.17
N VAL A 245 26.67 20.24 5.06
CA VAL A 245 26.30 21.00 3.89
C VAL A 245 25.53 20.16 2.88
N TRP A 246 24.79 20.81 1.97
CA TRP A 246 24.17 20.17 0.83
C TRP A 246 25.23 19.74 -0.19
N THR A 247 25.57 18.47 -0.21
CA THR A 247 26.41 17.87 -1.26
C THR A 247 25.61 17.54 -2.50
N TYR A 248 26.27 17.18 -3.59
CA TYR A 248 25.61 16.69 -4.81
C TYR A 248 24.78 15.44 -4.55
N GLU A 249 25.28 14.52 -3.72
CA GLU A 249 24.59 13.28 -3.41
C GLU A 249 23.43 13.51 -2.43
N ASP A 250 23.54 14.48 -1.51
CA ASP A 250 22.41 14.86 -0.67
C ASP A 250 21.25 15.44 -1.52
N LEU A 251 21.58 16.32 -2.46
CA LEU A 251 20.57 16.86 -3.39
C LEU A 251 20.01 15.76 -4.30
N ASN A 252 20.85 14.83 -4.77
CA ASN A 252 20.43 13.68 -5.54
C ASN A 252 19.40 12.84 -4.77
N ARG A 253 19.73 12.50 -3.53
CA ARG A 253 18.83 11.75 -2.64
C ARG A 253 17.55 12.51 -2.34
N PHE A 254 17.67 13.79 -1.96
CA PHE A 254 16.52 14.61 -1.59
C PHE A 254 15.56 14.84 -2.77
N LEU A 255 16.10 15.20 -3.94
CA LEU A 255 15.30 15.48 -5.13
C LEU A 255 14.71 14.22 -5.76
N PHE A 256 15.26 13.05 -5.51
CA PHE A 256 14.74 11.78 -6.04
C PHE A 256 13.29 11.58 -5.63
N GLU A 257 13.01 11.58 -4.33
CA GLU A 257 11.68 11.50 -3.74
C GLU A 257 11.68 12.19 -2.36
N PRO A 258 11.47 13.51 -2.30
CA PRO A 258 11.62 14.28 -1.06
C PRO A 258 10.81 13.74 0.12
N MET A 259 9.55 13.37 -0.14
CA MET A 259 8.63 12.89 0.88
C MET A 259 9.01 11.49 1.39
N LEU A 260 9.66 10.65 0.59
CA LEU A 260 10.12 9.33 1.01
C LEU A 260 11.49 9.41 1.70
N THR A 261 12.41 10.20 1.16
CA THR A 261 13.78 10.30 1.66
C THR A 261 13.90 11.16 2.92
N THR A 262 12.93 12.05 3.13
CA THR A 262 12.91 12.97 4.28
C THR A 262 11.49 13.06 4.85
N PRO A 263 11.10 12.12 5.71
CA PRO A 263 9.76 12.08 6.29
C PRO A 263 9.38 13.41 6.96
N GLY A 264 8.13 13.83 6.78
CA GLY A 264 7.63 15.10 7.34
C GLY A 264 8.15 16.36 6.65
N VAL A 265 8.91 16.23 5.55
CA VAL A 265 9.30 17.40 4.74
C VAL A 265 8.05 18.12 4.24
N LYS A 266 8.10 19.45 4.27
CA LYS A 266 6.99 20.31 3.80
C LYS A 266 6.99 20.54 2.29
N MET A 267 7.94 19.98 1.57
CA MET A 267 8.02 20.01 0.13
C MET A 267 7.09 18.92 -0.45
N GLU A 268 5.85 19.28 -0.71
CA GLU A 268 4.78 18.37 -1.19
C GLU A 268 4.80 18.20 -2.72
N THR A 269 5.95 18.36 -3.35
CA THR A 269 6.09 18.18 -4.79
C THR A 269 6.55 16.75 -5.13
N PRO A 270 6.10 16.18 -6.24
CA PRO A 270 6.70 14.96 -6.76
C PRO A 270 8.21 15.15 -6.93
N GLY A 271 8.98 14.15 -6.57
CA GLY A 271 10.42 14.17 -6.81
C GLY A 271 10.77 14.21 -8.31
N VAL A 272 12.04 14.10 -8.58
CA VAL A 272 12.61 13.98 -9.93
C VAL A 272 13.19 12.57 -10.07
N PRO A 273 12.36 11.54 -10.35
CA PRO A 273 12.80 10.15 -10.38
C PRO A 273 13.71 9.86 -11.57
N ASP A 274 13.56 10.57 -12.69
CA ASP A 274 14.47 10.42 -13.82
C ASP A 274 15.86 10.91 -13.45
N GLU A 275 16.86 10.04 -13.61
CA GLU A 275 18.24 10.33 -13.23
C GLU A 275 18.83 11.46 -14.07
N THR A 276 18.58 11.46 -15.38
CA THR A 276 19.15 12.46 -16.29
C THR A 276 18.59 13.84 -16.01
N GLU A 277 17.27 13.94 -15.81
CA GLU A 277 16.64 15.21 -15.41
C GLU A 277 17.22 15.71 -14.08
N ARG A 278 17.39 14.82 -13.12
CA ARG A 278 17.90 15.16 -11.79
C ARG A 278 19.37 15.57 -11.81
N VAL A 279 20.21 14.87 -12.57
CA VAL A 279 21.62 15.23 -12.79
C VAL A 279 21.73 16.61 -13.42
N ASN A 280 20.98 16.87 -14.48
CA ASN A 280 20.96 18.16 -15.17
C ASN A 280 20.51 19.29 -14.23
N MET A 281 19.46 19.04 -13.44
CA MET A 281 18.94 20.03 -12.49
C MET A 281 19.97 20.34 -11.40
N ILE A 282 20.65 19.34 -10.85
CA ILE A 282 21.68 19.55 -9.81
C ILE A 282 22.89 20.30 -10.38
N ALA A 283 23.27 19.99 -11.63
CA ALA A 283 24.31 20.74 -12.33
C ALA A 283 23.91 22.22 -12.50
N TYR A 284 22.65 22.51 -12.83
CA TYR A 284 22.15 23.88 -12.88
C TYR A 284 22.15 24.54 -11.50
N LEU A 285 21.65 23.87 -10.45
CA LEU A 285 21.65 24.40 -9.07
C LEU A 285 23.07 24.78 -8.61
N ARG A 286 24.08 24.07 -9.06
CA ARG A 286 25.49 24.40 -8.81
C ARG A 286 25.87 25.76 -9.39
N THR A 287 25.33 26.16 -10.54
CA THR A 287 25.64 27.43 -11.19
C THR A 287 25.00 28.64 -10.47
N LEU A 288 24.00 28.39 -9.62
CA LEU A 288 23.36 29.42 -8.80
C LEU A 288 24.25 29.82 -7.61
N SER A 289 25.42 30.34 -7.89
CA SER A 289 26.39 30.75 -6.86
C SER A 289 27.47 31.67 -7.47
N ASP A 290 27.96 32.64 -6.67
CA ASP A 290 29.14 33.44 -7.02
C ASP A 290 30.42 32.60 -7.07
N LYS A 291 30.44 31.50 -6.31
CA LYS A 291 31.59 30.58 -6.24
C LYS A 291 31.09 29.12 -6.29
N PRO A 292 30.78 28.63 -7.49
CA PRO A 292 30.27 27.26 -7.63
C PRO A 292 31.27 26.22 -7.05
N ILE A 293 30.77 25.29 -6.26
CA ILE A 293 31.57 24.18 -5.74
C ILE A 293 32.19 23.39 -6.90
N PRO A 294 33.48 23.01 -6.82
CA PRO A 294 34.12 22.19 -7.86
C PRO A 294 33.34 20.88 -8.10
N LEU A 295 33.34 20.46 -9.36
CA LEU A 295 32.83 19.13 -9.67
C LEU A 295 33.76 18.06 -9.05
N PRO A 296 33.24 16.93 -8.64
CA PRO A 296 34.04 15.80 -8.19
C PRO A 296 35.04 15.39 -9.29
N PRO A 297 36.25 14.96 -8.91
CA PRO A 297 37.21 14.42 -9.89
C PRO A 297 36.56 13.21 -10.60
N GLY A 298 36.73 13.15 -11.91
CA GLY A 298 36.24 12.06 -12.76
C GLY A 298 37.00 10.75 -12.56
#